data_593305ad8ffe015d3f1ccf2282dc1575
#
_entry.id   593305ad8ffe015d3f1ccf2282dc1575
#
_cell.length_a   1.000
_cell.length_b   1.000
_cell.length_c   1.000
_cell.angle_alpha   90.00
_cell.angle_beta   90.00
_cell.angle_gamma   90.00
#
_symmetry.space_group_name_H-M   'P 1'
#
loop_
_entity.id
_entity.type
_entity.pdbx_description
1 polymer ?
#
loop_
_entity_poly.entity_id
_entity_poly.type
_entity_poly.pdbx_seq_one_letter_code
_entity_poly.pdbx_strand_id
1 'polypeptide(L)'
;MKPTVISADVLFEDHRSSLHWEWVAGLGASERKFDEVAIREARSGADLVGYLNYIHPYRVQILGAREIAYLSNATPEDCARRTARIVTLEPPVLVLCDGQSAPEALLQMCERAQIPMFATRESSAFVIDVLRAYLSKHFADRTTMHGVFMDILGL
;
A
#
# COMPACT_ATOMS: atom_id res chain seq x y z
N MET A 1 -16.81 18.29 -1.45
CA MET A 1 -15.38 18.39 -1.09
C MET A 1 -14.74 17.02 -1.14
N LYS A 2 -13.63 16.89 -1.84
CA LYS A 2 -12.93 15.62 -1.91
C LYS A 2 -12.27 15.32 -0.56
N PRO A 3 -12.36 14.07 -0.08
CA PRO A 3 -11.66 13.73 1.14
C PRO A 3 -10.14 13.89 0.93
N THR A 4 -9.48 14.54 1.87
CA THR A 4 -8.03 14.71 1.83
C THR A 4 -7.30 13.51 2.40
N VAL A 5 -8.05 12.55 2.94
CA VAL A 5 -7.50 11.38 3.59
C VAL A 5 -7.94 10.14 2.82
N ILE A 6 -6.97 9.29 2.52
CA ILE A 6 -7.22 8.02 1.87
C ILE A 6 -7.14 6.93 2.93
N SER A 7 -8.25 6.23 3.14
CA SER A 7 -8.29 5.07 4.03
C SER A 7 -8.29 3.79 3.22
N ALA A 8 -8.06 2.66 3.89
CA ALA A 8 -7.97 1.37 3.22
C ALA A 8 -9.26 1.02 2.49
N ASP A 9 -10.41 1.31 3.09
CA ASP A 9 -11.71 1.02 2.46
C ASP A 9 -11.95 1.87 1.21
N VAL A 10 -11.55 3.13 1.24
CA VAL A 10 -11.67 4.02 0.07
C VAL A 10 -10.76 3.52 -1.05
N LEU A 11 -9.53 3.18 -0.72
CA LEU A 11 -8.58 2.64 -1.70
C LEU A 11 -9.12 1.35 -2.33
N PHE A 12 -9.69 0.48 -1.50
CA PHE A 12 -10.24 -0.79 -1.95
C PHE A 12 -11.41 -0.59 -2.92
N GLU A 13 -12.38 0.22 -2.52
CA GLU A 13 -13.58 0.43 -3.34
C GLU A 13 -13.28 1.17 -4.64
N ASP A 14 -12.39 2.15 -4.59
CA ASP A 14 -12.04 2.94 -5.78
C ASP A 14 -11.37 2.09 -6.86
N HIS A 15 -10.76 0.95 -6.50
CA HIS A 15 -10.05 0.10 -7.44
C HIS A 15 -10.65 -1.28 -7.58
N ARG A 16 -11.81 -1.52 -7.01
CA ARG A 16 -12.44 -2.83 -7.05
C ARG A 16 -12.69 -3.31 -8.47
N SER A 17 -13.14 -2.41 -9.32
CA SER A 17 -13.43 -2.75 -10.72
C SER A 17 -12.18 -2.87 -11.58
N SER A 18 -11.17 -2.03 -11.35
CA SER A 18 -9.97 -2.02 -12.18
C SER A 18 -8.95 -3.08 -11.78
N LEU A 19 -8.85 -3.39 -10.51
CA LEU A 19 -7.87 -4.34 -10.00
C LEU A 19 -8.47 -5.71 -9.64
N HIS A 20 -9.77 -5.83 -9.61
CA HIS A 20 -10.46 -7.09 -9.32
C HIS A 20 -9.94 -7.78 -8.06
N TRP A 21 -9.63 -6.99 -7.04
CA TRP A 21 -9.02 -7.52 -5.84
C TRP A 21 -10.03 -7.89 -4.76
N GLU A 22 -9.58 -8.72 -3.84
CA GLU A 22 -10.36 -9.16 -2.70
C GLU A 22 -9.62 -8.79 -1.42
N TRP A 23 -10.38 -8.49 -0.39
CA TRP A 23 -9.82 -8.18 0.94
C TRP A 23 -9.65 -9.50 1.69
N VAL A 24 -8.42 -9.94 1.90
CA VAL A 24 -8.15 -11.29 2.41
C VAL A 24 -7.68 -11.33 3.86
N ALA A 25 -7.22 -10.23 4.42
CA ALA A 25 -6.78 -10.18 5.82
C ALA A 25 -6.89 -8.76 6.35
N GLY A 26 -6.85 -8.60 7.68
CA GLY A 26 -6.97 -7.29 8.30
C GLY A 26 -8.32 -6.65 8.06
N LEU A 27 -9.38 -7.44 8.06
CA LEU A 27 -10.72 -6.95 7.72
C LEU A 27 -11.24 -5.90 8.69
N GLY A 28 -10.77 -5.93 9.94
CA GLY A 28 -11.17 -4.94 10.94
C GLY A 28 -10.48 -3.58 10.81
N ALA A 29 -9.58 -3.44 9.84
CA ALA A 29 -8.77 -2.23 9.69
C ALA A 29 -9.22 -1.37 8.50
N SER A 30 -10.50 -1.34 8.21
CA SER A 30 -11.04 -0.60 7.04
C SER A 30 -10.73 0.89 7.09
N GLU A 31 -10.61 1.46 8.29
CA GLU A 31 -10.35 2.88 8.46
C GLU A 31 -8.86 3.23 8.55
N ARG A 32 -7.98 2.24 8.38
CA ARG A 32 -6.53 2.48 8.43
C ARG A 32 -6.13 3.45 7.32
N LYS A 33 -5.34 4.46 7.68
CA LYS A 33 -5.00 5.58 6.81
C LYS A 33 -3.51 5.58 6.49
N PHE A 34 -3.16 6.30 5.43
CA PHE A 34 -1.76 6.62 5.16
C PHE A 34 -1.24 7.55 6.26
N ASP A 35 0.03 7.40 6.60
CA ASP A 35 0.68 8.27 7.57
C ASP A 35 0.72 9.71 7.05
N GLU A 36 0.34 10.67 7.88
CA GLU A 36 0.25 12.08 7.47
C GLU A 36 1.60 12.68 7.10
N VAL A 37 2.65 12.29 7.80
CA VAL A 37 3.99 12.77 7.50
C VAL A 37 4.45 12.21 6.16
N ALA A 38 4.19 10.92 5.91
CA ALA A 38 4.52 10.29 4.64
C ALA A 38 3.81 10.99 3.48
N ILE A 39 2.54 11.34 3.68
CA ILE A 39 1.77 12.07 2.65
C ILE A 39 2.40 13.43 2.39
N ARG A 40 2.76 14.17 3.42
CA ARG A 40 3.35 15.51 3.26
C ARG A 40 4.72 15.48 2.60
N GLU A 41 5.51 14.45 2.89
CA GLU A 41 6.87 14.35 2.36
C GLU A 41 6.93 13.68 1.00
N ALA A 42 5.86 13.03 0.56
CA ALA A 42 5.83 12.35 -0.73
C ALA A 42 5.88 13.37 -1.86
N ARG A 43 6.74 13.12 -2.83
CA ARG A 43 6.86 13.96 -4.03
C ARG A 43 5.90 13.51 -5.12
N SER A 44 5.51 12.24 -5.07
CA SER A 44 4.58 11.66 -6.04
C SER A 44 3.99 10.39 -5.45
N GLY A 45 3.04 9.79 -6.17
CA GLY A 45 2.48 8.51 -5.78
C GLY A 45 3.53 7.40 -5.69
N ALA A 46 4.65 7.55 -6.40
CA ALA A 46 5.73 6.57 -6.36
C ALA A 46 6.36 6.45 -4.97
N ASP A 47 6.27 7.48 -4.15
CA ASP A 47 6.78 7.42 -2.79
C ASP A 47 5.83 6.71 -1.84
N LEU A 48 4.61 6.40 -2.27
CA LEU A 48 3.58 5.80 -1.42
C LEU A 48 3.18 4.39 -1.85
N VAL A 49 3.73 3.88 -2.93
CA VAL A 49 3.48 2.51 -3.36
C VAL A 49 4.69 1.94 -4.08
N GLY A 50 5.03 0.71 -3.79
CA GLY A 50 6.11 0.01 -4.46
C GLY A 50 6.27 -1.39 -3.92
N TYR A 51 7.18 -2.16 -4.52
CA TYR A 51 7.47 -3.51 -4.06
C TYR A 51 7.93 -3.52 -2.61
N LEU A 52 7.61 -4.60 -1.91
CA LEU A 52 8.01 -4.76 -0.51
C LEU A 52 9.50 -4.45 -0.37
N ASN A 53 9.79 -3.51 0.51
CA ASN A 53 11.16 -3.05 0.75
C ASN A 53 11.25 -2.56 2.18
N TYR A 54 12.17 -3.12 2.96
CA TYR A 54 12.29 -2.80 4.37
C TYR A 54 12.96 -1.44 4.66
N ILE A 55 13.33 -0.70 3.60
CA ILE A 55 13.88 0.66 3.75
C ILE A 55 12.84 1.75 3.50
N HIS A 56 11.69 1.41 2.99
CA HIS A 56 10.66 2.42 2.65
C HIS A 56 9.39 2.20 3.48
N PRO A 57 9.31 2.81 4.68
CA PRO A 57 8.11 2.68 5.51
C PRO A 57 6.93 3.49 4.98
N TYR A 58 5.76 3.24 5.56
CA TYR A 58 4.53 4.01 5.39
C TYR A 58 3.93 3.99 3.98
N ARG A 59 4.42 3.16 3.09
CA ARG A 59 3.83 3.06 1.75
C ARG A 59 3.08 1.75 1.58
N VAL A 60 2.21 1.68 0.57
CA VAL A 60 1.58 0.43 0.18
C VAL A 60 2.69 -0.51 -0.29
N GLN A 61 2.80 -1.66 0.35
CA GLN A 61 3.80 -2.66 0.00
C GLN A 61 3.18 -3.68 -0.95
N ILE A 62 3.79 -3.85 -2.10
CA ILE A 62 3.33 -4.75 -3.14
C ILE A 62 4.12 -6.05 -3.07
N LEU A 63 3.41 -7.16 -2.97
CA LEU A 63 4.03 -8.48 -2.88
C LEU A 63 3.66 -9.29 -4.13
N GLY A 64 4.60 -9.41 -5.03
CA GLY A 64 4.48 -10.30 -6.20
C GLY A 64 5.14 -11.63 -5.95
N ALA A 65 5.36 -12.38 -7.02
CA ALA A 65 5.95 -13.71 -6.93
C ALA A 65 7.32 -13.72 -6.23
N ARG A 66 8.15 -12.72 -6.49
CA ARG A 66 9.50 -12.63 -5.91
C ARG A 66 9.44 -12.39 -4.41
N GLU A 67 8.57 -11.49 -3.97
CA GLU A 67 8.43 -11.17 -2.55
C GLU A 67 7.85 -12.34 -1.77
N ILE A 68 6.87 -13.01 -2.34
CA ILE A 68 6.28 -14.20 -1.71
C ILE A 68 7.31 -15.34 -1.65
N ALA A 69 8.11 -15.52 -2.70
CA ALA A 69 9.18 -16.51 -2.70
C ALA A 69 10.20 -16.20 -1.59
N TYR A 70 10.55 -14.94 -1.42
CA TYR A 70 11.47 -14.51 -0.37
C TYR A 70 10.92 -14.85 1.03
N LEU A 71 9.63 -14.67 1.25
CA LEU A 71 9.01 -14.98 2.54
C LEU A 71 8.84 -16.49 2.73
N SER A 72 8.52 -17.23 1.66
CA SER A 72 8.16 -18.64 1.74
C SER A 72 9.37 -19.59 1.68
N ASN A 73 10.41 -19.22 0.92
CA ASN A 73 11.59 -20.05 0.75
C ASN A 73 12.64 -19.81 1.84
N ALA A 74 12.19 -19.91 3.08
CA ALA A 74 13.01 -19.65 4.23
C ALA A 74 12.65 -20.67 5.32
N THR A 75 13.51 -20.79 6.34
CA THR A 75 13.14 -21.59 7.50
C THR A 75 11.92 -20.97 8.17
N PRO A 76 11.15 -21.76 8.97
CA PRO A 76 10.02 -21.17 9.69
C PRO A 76 10.40 -19.97 10.54
N GLU A 77 11.57 -20.01 11.16
CA GLU A 77 12.08 -18.89 11.98
C GLU A 77 12.35 -17.65 11.12
N ASP A 78 12.98 -17.86 9.97
CA ASP A 78 13.29 -16.75 9.04
C ASP A 78 12.02 -16.18 8.44
N CYS A 79 11.07 -17.02 8.08
CA CYS A 79 9.78 -16.57 7.56
C CYS A 79 9.07 -15.70 8.60
N ALA A 80 9.03 -16.15 9.84
CA ALA A 80 8.41 -15.39 10.93
C ALA A 80 9.11 -14.05 11.15
N ARG A 81 10.45 -14.04 11.11
CA ARG A 81 11.22 -12.82 11.31
C ARG A 81 11.01 -11.84 10.18
N ARG A 82 11.06 -12.30 8.92
CA ARG A 82 10.84 -11.46 7.75
C ARG A 82 9.43 -10.89 7.73
N THR A 83 8.45 -11.69 8.08
CA THR A 83 7.05 -11.27 8.17
C THR A 83 6.88 -10.24 9.27
N ALA A 84 7.46 -10.47 10.44
CA ALA A 84 7.35 -9.54 11.57
C ALA A 84 7.95 -8.17 11.25
N ARG A 85 9.00 -8.11 10.43
CA ARG A 85 9.60 -6.85 10.03
C ARG A 85 8.65 -5.99 9.19
N ILE A 86 7.70 -6.60 8.51
CA ILE A 86 6.73 -5.84 7.72
C ILE A 86 5.91 -4.92 8.62
N VAL A 87 5.60 -5.36 9.85
CA VAL A 87 4.85 -4.53 10.80
C VAL A 87 5.59 -3.23 11.10
N THR A 88 6.93 -3.29 11.18
CA THR A 88 7.74 -2.10 11.47
C THR A 88 7.68 -1.05 10.36
N LEU A 89 7.28 -1.44 9.16
CA LEU A 89 7.10 -0.51 8.05
C LEU A 89 5.80 0.28 8.13
N GLU A 90 4.90 -0.12 9.01
CA GLU A 90 3.59 0.50 9.20
C GLU A 90 2.89 0.78 7.86
N PRO A 91 2.74 -0.25 6.99
CA PRO A 91 2.10 -0.04 5.70
C PRO A 91 0.62 0.23 5.90
N PRO A 92 0.03 1.16 5.13
CA PRO A 92 -1.42 1.33 5.20
C PRO A 92 -2.18 0.13 4.63
N VAL A 93 -1.58 -0.53 3.65
CA VAL A 93 -2.17 -1.71 2.99
C VAL A 93 -1.03 -2.58 2.43
N LEU A 94 -1.24 -3.88 2.42
CA LEU A 94 -0.41 -4.82 1.68
C LEU A 94 -1.23 -5.33 0.49
N VAL A 95 -0.61 -5.45 -0.68
CA VAL A 95 -1.29 -6.00 -1.86
C VAL A 95 -0.54 -7.21 -2.36
N LEU A 96 -1.25 -8.33 -2.43
CA LEU A 96 -0.73 -9.60 -2.94
C LEU A 96 -1.13 -9.70 -4.41
N CYS A 97 -0.15 -9.72 -5.29
CA CYS A 97 -0.37 -9.68 -6.74
C CYS A 97 0.01 -10.99 -7.42
N ASP A 98 -0.13 -11.05 -8.72
CA ASP A 98 0.28 -12.17 -9.57
C ASP A 98 -0.44 -13.49 -9.20
N GLY A 99 -1.60 -13.41 -8.57
CA GLY A 99 -2.33 -14.61 -8.14
C GLY A 99 -1.63 -15.42 -7.07
N GLN A 100 -0.72 -14.81 -6.34
CA GLN A 100 0.05 -15.50 -5.30
C GLN A 100 -0.81 -15.79 -4.08
N SER A 101 -0.45 -16.85 -3.35
CA SER A 101 -1.05 -17.17 -2.06
C SER A 101 -0.12 -16.73 -0.94
N ALA A 102 -0.69 -16.10 0.08
CA ALA A 102 0.08 -15.62 1.21
C ALA A 102 0.44 -16.78 2.16
N PRO A 103 1.67 -16.79 2.67
CA PRO A 103 2.00 -17.71 3.76
C PRO A 103 1.10 -17.48 4.97
N GLU A 104 0.81 -18.54 5.72
CA GLU A 104 -0.07 -18.43 6.87
C GLU A 104 0.46 -17.40 7.89
N ALA A 105 1.77 -17.36 8.09
CA ALA A 105 2.39 -16.39 9.00
C ALA A 105 2.07 -14.95 8.60
N LEU A 106 2.03 -14.68 7.30
CA LEU A 106 1.71 -13.35 6.78
C LEU A 106 0.25 -12.99 7.04
N LEU A 107 -0.66 -13.93 6.79
CA LEU A 107 -2.09 -13.72 7.07
C LEU A 107 -2.34 -13.46 8.55
N GLN A 108 -1.73 -14.27 9.42
CA GLN A 108 -1.88 -14.10 10.86
C GLN A 108 -1.30 -12.78 11.34
N MET A 109 -0.17 -12.37 10.79
CA MET A 109 0.44 -11.09 11.15
C MET A 109 -0.48 -9.93 10.77
N CYS A 110 -1.06 -9.96 9.59
CA CYS A 110 -2.00 -8.92 9.15
C CYS A 110 -3.22 -8.84 10.07
N GLU A 111 -3.74 -9.98 10.50
CA GLU A 111 -4.86 -10.00 11.43
C GLU A 111 -4.49 -9.43 12.79
N ARG A 112 -3.33 -9.81 13.33
CA ARG A 112 -2.91 -9.33 14.65
C ARG A 112 -2.53 -7.86 14.65
N ALA A 113 -1.83 -7.42 13.60
CA ALA A 113 -1.37 -6.04 13.50
C ALA A 113 -2.40 -5.10 12.88
N GLN A 114 -3.55 -5.64 12.47
CA GLN A 114 -4.62 -4.87 11.83
C GLN A 114 -4.10 -4.13 10.60
N ILE A 115 -3.43 -4.87 9.72
CA ILE A 115 -2.94 -4.37 8.44
C ILE A 115 -3.82 -4.96 7.35
N PRO A 116 -4.55 -4.15 6.59
CA PRO A 116 -5.37 -4.65 5.49
C PRO A 116 -4.50 -5.32 4.42
N MET A 117 -4.93 -6.48 3.95
CA MET A 117 -4.28 -7.14 2.82
C MET A 117 -5.31 -7.41 1.73
N PHE A 118 -5.00 -6.97 0.53
CA PHE A 118 -5.82 -7.25 -0.66
C PHE A 118 -5.07 -8.22 -1.56
N ALA A 119 -5.80 -9.04 -2.29
CA ALA A 119 -5.20 -10.01 -3.22
C ALA A 119 -5.83 -9.87 -4.59
N THR A 120 -5.00 -9.94 -5.62
CA THR A 120 -5.44 -9.84 -7.00
C THR A 120 -4.63 -10.77 -7.90
N ARG A 121 -5.22 -11.16 -9.02
CA ARG A 121 -4.52 -11.91 -10.06
C ARG A 121 -3.76 -10.99 -11.02
N GLU A 122 -4.01 -9.68 -10.94
CA GLU A 122 -3.32 -8.72 -11.79
C GLU A 122 -1.83 -8.71 -11.47
N SER A 123 -1.02 -8.35 -12.47
CA SER A 123 0.43 -8.29 -12.28
C SER A 123 0.81 -7.20 -11.31
N SER A 124 1.88 -7.41 -10.58
CA SER A 124 2.38 -6.41 -9.64
C SER A 124 2.72 -5.10 -10.34
N ALA A 125 3.29 -5.17 -11.55
CA ALA A 125 3.61 -3.96 -12.31
C ALA A 125 2.36 -3.15 -12.63
N PHE A 126 1.29 -3.82 -13.05
CA PHE A 126 0.03 -3.14 -13.37
C PHE A 126 -0.58 -2.50 -12.12
N VAL A 127 -0.59 -3.23 -11.01
CA VAL A 127 -1.12 -2.71 -9.73
C VAL A 127 -0.34 -1.47 -9.29
N ILE A 128 0.99 -1.53 -9.37
CA ILE A 128 1.84 -0.40 -9.00
C ILE A 128 1.52 0.81 -9.88
N ASP A 129 1.40 0.61 -11.19
CA ASP A 129 1.11 1.71 -12.11
C ASP A 129 -0.24 2.36 -11.81
N VAL A 130 -1.27 1.54 -11.57
CA VAL A 130 -2.61 2.04 -11.27
C VAL A 130 -2.61 2.84 -9.95
N LEU A 131 -2.03 2.27 -8.91
CA LEU A 131 -2.01 2.92 -7.61
C LEU A 131 -1.11 4.16 -7.60
N ARG A 132 0.01 4.10 -8.30
CA ARG A 132 0.90 5.26 -8.43
C ARG A 132 0.18 6.43 -9.09
N ALA A 133 -0.53 6.17 -10.17
CA ALA A 133 -1.29 7.20 -10.87
C ALA A 133 -2.40 7.77 -9.99
N TYR A 134 -3.14 6.90 -9.28
CA TYR A 134 -4.20 7.30 -8.39
C TYR A 134 -3.67 8.19 -7.25
N LEU A 135 -2.60 7.74 -6.60
CA LEU A 135 -2.04 8.48 -5.47
C LEU A 135 -1.38 9.78 -5.91
N SER A 136 -0.74 9.78 -7.08
CA SER A 136 -0.17 11.00 -7.65
C SER A 136 -1.25 12.03 -7.94
N LYS A 137 -2.39 11.59 -8.45
CA LYS A 137 -3.52 12.48 -8.71
C LYS A 137 -4.05 13.09 -7.41
N HIS A 138 -4.19 12.27 -6.36
CA HIS A 138 -4.62 12.78 -5.06
C HIS A 138 -3.65 13.81 -4.49
N PHE A 139 -2.36 13.57 -4.63
CA PHE A 139 -1.35 14.52 -4.19
C PHE A 139 -1.32 15.77 -5.05
N ALA A 140 -1.43 15.61 -6.37
CA ALA A 140 -1.46 16.73 -7.26
C ALA A 140 -2.61 17.68 -6.93
N ASP A 141 -3.80 17.13 -6.63
CA ASP A 141 -4.95 17.93 -6.25
C ASP A 141 -4.65 18.77 -4.99
N ARG A 142 -3.99 18.18 -3.99
CA ARG A 142 -3.62 18.89 -2.78
C ARG A 142 -2.50 19.90 -3.02
N THR A 143 -1.49 19.47 -3.74
CA THR A 143 -0.33 20.29 -4.06
C THR A 143 -0.69 21.42 -5.01
N THR A 144 -1.60 21.16 -5.93
CA THR A 144 -2.04 22.16 -6.90
C THR A 144 -2.67 23.35 -6.21
N MET A 145 -3.46 23.12 -5.15
CA MET A 145 -4.03 24.24 -4.41
C MET A 145 -2.94 25.12 -3.82
N HIS A 146 -1.92 24.53 -3.24
CA HIS A 146 -0.78 25.29 -2.73
C HIS A 146 0.07 25.87 -3.84
N GLY A 147 0.30 25.10 -4.89
CA GLY A 147 1.10 25.53 -6.03
C GLY A 147 0.49 26.71 -6.76
N VAL A 148 -0.81 26.64 -7.04
CA VAL A 148 -1.51 27.74 -7.68
C VAL A 148 -1.44 29.00 -6.81
N PHE A 149 -1.62 28.84 -5.53
CA PHE A 149 -1.56 29.94 -4.59
C PHE A 149 -0.16 30.59 -4.59
N MET A 150 0.87 29.78 -4.58
CA MET A 150 2.24 30.28 -4.61
C MET A 150 2.57 30.95 -5.95
N ASP A 151 2.09 30.41 -7.05
CA ASP A 151 2.29 31.01 -8.36
C ASP A 151 1.65 32.40 -8.45
N ILE A 152 0.48 32.53 -7.87
CA ILE A 152 -0.22 33.82 -7.85
C ILE A 152 0.54 34.83 -6.98
N LEU A 153 1.08 34.39 -5.89
CA LEU A 153 1.74 35.28 -4.92
C LEU A 153 3.22 35.51 -5.24
N GLY A 154 3.83 34.52 -5.83
CA GLY A 154 5.22 34.55 -5.86
C GLY A 154 5.93 34.48 -7.13
N LEU A 155 5.29 34.13 -7.82
CA LEU A 155 6.03 33.87 -8.67
C LEU A 155 6.70 34.05 -9.29
#